data_0f3daaf1b1a933c055db9250d5474319
#
_entry.id   0f3daaf1b1a933c055db9250d5474319
#
_cell.length_a   1.000
_cell.length_b   1.000
_cell.length_c   1.000
_cell.angle_alpha   90.00
_cell.angle_beta   90.00
_cell.angle_gamma   90.00
#
_symmetry.space_group_name_H-M   'P 1'
#
loop_
_entity.id
_entity.type
_entity.pdbx_description
1 polymer ?
#
loop_
_entity_poly.entity_id
_entity_poly.type
_entity_poly.pdbx_seq_one_letter_code
_entity_poly.pdbx_strand_id
1 'polypeptide(L)'
;MATTYLQLSNELLRELNEVELTSANFGDSVGIQTHVKDIVNRSYLDMVNEEPQWPFLATGESGATDPMYGNTYIETVAGTRWYELKTAASSIKDDYGYVDWDNFLLTTVGVSGESAPYTVRNLRYTSIETWKDYFRGGQNKDDADQATGGTPSRVIKSPDNRKFGLSPIPDQVYRIWFYAYDLPTELSAHGDAIVFPDLYVPVLINRARYYLHQFKDNAQNAAFAMEDYKRGLRTMKLHLMDPTPNYFKDDRIRFS
;
A
#
# COMPACT_ATOMS: atom_id res chain seq x y z
N MET A 1 -7.44 20.37 -10.11
CA MET A 1 -6.00 20.60 -9.91
C MET A 1 -5.65 19.96 -8.59
N ALA A 2 -4.54 19.24 -8.52
CA ALA A 2 -4.14 18.63 -7.24
C ALA A 2 -3.73 19.71 -6.25
N THR A 3 -4.22 19.62 -5.01
CA THR A 3 -3.89 20.54 -3.94
C THR A 3 -2.43 20.37 -3.53
N THR A 4 -1.70 21.48 -3.43
CA THR A 4 -0.25 21.46 -3.15
C THR A 4 0.03 21.75 -1.67
N TYR A 5 1.23 21.35 -1.23
CA TYR A 5 1.72 21.62 0.12
C TYR A 5 1.69 23.12 0.47
N LEU A 6 2.06 23.98 -0.47
CA LEU A 6 1.99 25.43 -0.31
C LEU A 6 0.55 25.91 -0.06
N GLN A 7 -0.41 25.39 -0.83
CA GLN A 7 -1.82 25.77 -0.69
C GLN A 7 -2.38 25.37 0.67
N LEU A 8 -2.09 24.15 1.13
CA LEU A 8 -2.49 23.67 2.45
C LEU A 8 -1.91 24.51 3.58
N SER A 9 -0.60 24.80 3.48
CA SER A 9 0.08 25.63 4.47
C SER A 9 -0.53 27.04 4.55
N ASN A 10 -0.81 27.65 3.40
CA ASN A 10 -1.40 28.97 3.33
C ASN A 10 -2.86 29.01 3.84
N GLU A 11 -3.62 27.92 3.66
CA GLU A 11 -4.96 27.81 4.23
C GLU A 11 -4.93 27.93 5.77
N LEU A 12 -4.01 27.23 6.42
CA LEU A 12 -3.84 27.32 7.87
C LEU A 12 -3.23 28.66 8.32
N LEU A 13 -2.29 29.23 7.55
CA LEU A 13 -1.72 30.56 7.85
C LEU A 13 -2.81 31.65 7.81
N ARG A 14 -3.73 31.59 6.85
CA ARG A 14 -4.91 32.51 6.81
C ARG A 14 -5.78 32.37 8.05
N GLU A 15 -6.02 31.16 8.54
CA GLU A 15 -6.78 30.96 9.78
C GLU A 15 -6.08 31.54 11.02
N LEU A 16 -4.75 31.61 10.96
CA LEU A 16 -3.93 32.24 11.99
C LEU A 16 -3.81 33.76 11.84
N ASN A 17 -4.31 34.32 10.74
CA ASN A 17 -4.09 35.71 10.34
C ASN A 17 -2.59 36.07 10.19
N GLU A 18 -1.82 35.09 9.68
CA GLU A 18 -0.40 35.21 9.41
C GLU A 18 -0.12 35.44 7.93
N VAL A 19 1.10 35.89 7.62
CA VAL A 19 1.55 36.16 6.25
C VAL A 19 1.68 34.83 5.48
N GLU A 20 1.06 34.77 4.31
CA GLU A 20 1.13 33.62 3.42
C GLU A 20 2.54 33.39 2.86
N LEU A 21 2.86 32.14 2.63
CA LEU A 21 4.07 31.72 1.95
C LEU A 21 3.92 31.85 0.43
N THR A 22 5.02 32.12 -0.23
CA THR A 22 5.14 32.09 -1.69
C THR A 22 6.08 30.93 -2.08
N SER A 23 6.05 30.53 -3.35
CA SER A 23 7.00 29.54 -3.84
C SER A 23 8.48 29.93 -3.62
N ALA A 24 8.77 31.22 -3.62
CA ALA A 24 10.14 31.73 -3.44
C ALA A 24 10.64 31.63 -2.00
N ASN A 25 9.76 31.86 -1.00
CA ASN A 25 10.14 31.88 0.41
C ASN A 25 9.73 30.61 1.19
N PHE A 26 9.15 29.63 0.51
CA PHE A 26 8.70 28.39 1.15
C PHE A 26 9.82 27.63 1.83
N GLY A 27 11.02 27.60 1.22
CA GLY A 27 12.22 26.96 1.78
C GLY A 27 12.76 27.68 3.01
N ASP A 28 12.65 29.02 3.02
CA ASP A 28 13.24 29.91 4.04
C ASP A 28 12.22 30.33 5.11
N SER A 29 11.12 29.59 5.25
CA SER A 29 10.08 29.84 6.24
C SER A 29 10.65 29.80 7.67
N VAL A 30 10.19 30.71 8.55
CA VAL A 30 10.66 30.81 9.93
C VAL A 30 9.47 30.91 10.92
N GLY A 31 9.73 30.51 12.15
CA GLY A 31 8.77 30.66 13.24
C GLY A 31 7.47 29.90 13.01
N ILE A 32 6.34 30.64 13.06
CA ILE A 32 5.01 30.03 12.91
C ILE A 32 4.78 29.39 11.53
N GLN A 33 5.38 29.93 10.48
CA GLN A 33 5.27 29.37 9.13
C GLN A 33 5.89 27.98 9.03
N THR A 34 7.08 27.78 9.63
CA THR A 34 7.70 26.45 9.70
C THR A 34 6.84 25.49 10.50
N HIS A 35 6.33 25.94 11.65
CA HIS A 35 5.48 25.11 12.49
C HIS A 35 4.18 24.67 11.77
N VAL A 36 3.57 25.56 11.00
CA VAL A 36 2.37 25.23 10.19
C VAL A 36 2.69 24.20 9.12
N LYS A 37 3.85 24.29 8.44
CA LYS A 37 4.32 23.30 7.49
C LYS A 37 4.47 21.92 8.16
N ASP A 38 5.11 21.87 9.30
CA ASP A 38 5.30 20.62 10.05
C ASP A 38 3.94 20.01 10.46
N ILE A 39 2.99 20.85 10.90
CA ILE A 39 1.63 20.41 11.23
C ILE A 39 0.92 19.82 9.99
N VAL A 40 1.00 20.48 8.83
CA VAL A 40 0.39 19.98 7.59
C VAL A 40 0.99 18.62 7.22
N ASN A 41 2.32 18.52 7.21
CA ASN A 41 3.00 17.28 6.83
C ASN A 41 2.67 16.13 7.80
N ARG A 42 2.70 16.41 9.10
CA ARG A 42 2.31 15.45 10.12
C ARG A 42 0.86 15.00 9.95
N SER A 43 -0.06 15.94 9.70
CA SER A 43 -1.48 15.63 9.50
C SER A 43 -1.73 14.79 8.25
N TYR A 44 -0.96 15.06 7.19
CA TYR A 44 -0.97 14.29 5.96
C TYR A 44 -0.52 12.85 6.22
N LEU A 45 0.62 12.65 6.87
CA LEU A 45 1.13 11.33 7.21
C LEU A 45 0.18 10.57 8.15
N ASP A 46 -0.36 11.23 9.17
CA ASP A 46 -1.35 10.61 10.06
C ASP A 46 -2.56 10.08 9.30
N MET A 47 -3.10 10.88 8.36
CA MET A 47 -4.28 10.52 7.59
C MET A 47 -4.00 9.36 6.62
N VAL A 48 -2.84 9.37 5.98
CA VAL A 48 -2.47 8.31 5.04
C VAL A 48 -2.12 7.03 5.77
N ASN A 49 -1.47 7.10 6.93
CA ASN A 49 -1.12 5.93 7.75
C ASN A 49 -2.31 5.30 8.52
N GLU A 50 -3.48 5.95 8.53
CA GLU A 50 -4.68 5.37 9.16
C GLU A 50 -5.17 4.08 8.50
N GLU A 51 -4.83 3.88 7.24
CA GLU A 51 -5.20 2.70 6.50
C GLU A 51 -4.09 2.33 5.50
N PRO A 52 -3.49 1.15 5.60
CA PRO A 52 -2.42 0.76 4.70
C PRO A 52 -2.89 0.38 3.29
N GLN A 53 -4.18 0.14 3.10
CA GLN A 53 -4.77 -0.34 1.85
C GLN A 53 -5.54 0.76 1.10
N TRP A 54 -5.19 2.02 1.28
CA TRP A 54 -5.82 3.07 0.50
C TRP A 54 -5.66 2.84 -1.01
N PRO A 55 -6.72 2.95 -1.82
CA PRO A 55 -6.63 2.78 -3.27
C PRO A 55 -5.64 3.71 -3.96
N PHE A 56 -5.45 4.92 -3.43
CA PHE A 56 -4.48 5.88 -3.96
C PHE A 56 -3.02 5.57 -3.61
N LEU A 57 -2.76 4.63 -2.70
CA LEU A 57 -1.44 4.08 -2.42
C LEU A 57 -1.15 2.83 -3.23
N ALA A 58 -2.15 2.29 -3.92
CA ALA A 58 -1.95 1.11 -4.73
C ALA A 58 -0.85 1.36 -5.76
N THR A 59 0.21 0.57 -5.71
CA THR A 59 1.27 0.66 -6.69
C THR A 59 0.83 -0.05 -7.96
N GLY A 60 0.75 0.71 -9.07
CA GLY A 60 0.45 0.16 -10.38
C GLY A 60 1.72 0.11 -11.22
N GLU A 61 2.11 -1.06 -11.70
CA GLU A 61 3.15 -1.13 -12.70
C GLU A 61 2.62 -0.61 -14.04
N SER A 62 3.40 0.26 -14.68
CA SER A 62 3.10 0.75 -16.03
C SER A 62 3.16 -0.42 -17.02
N GLY A 63 2.00 -1.05 -17.28
CA GLY A 63 1.90 -2.25 -18.10
C GLY A 63 1.11 -3.39 -17.44
N ALA A 64 0.83 -3.34 -16.16
CA ALA A 64 -0.17 -4.20 -15.52
C ALA A 64 -1.56 -3.72 -15.96
N THR A 65 -1.97 -4.11 -17.16
CA THR A 65 -3.21 -3.64 -17.78
C THR A 65 -4.45 -4.39 -17.32
N ASP A 66 -4.28 -5.41 -16.49
CA ASP A 66 -5.39 -6.25 -16.04
C ASP A 66 -5.58 -6.18 -14.51
N PRO A 67 -6.43 -5.24 -14.04
CA PRO A 67 -6.71 -5.07 -12.62
C PRO A 67 -7.38 -6.30 -11.98
N MET A 68 -7.80 -7.26 -12.79
CA MET A 68 -8.44 -8.49 -12.33
C MET A 68 -7.50 -9.40 -11.53
N TYR A 69 -6.19 -9.32 -11.83
CA TYR A 69 -5.21 -10.24 -11.22
C TYR A 69 -4.40 -9.61 -10.09
N GLY A 70 -4.26 -8.29 -10.11
CA GLY A 70 -3.47 -7.55 -9.13
C GLY A 70 -3.00 -6.20 -9.69
N ASN A 71 -2.37 -5.39 -8.87
CA ASN A 71 -1.83 -4.10 -9.30
C ASN A 71 -0.33 -4.16 -9.65
N THR A 72 0.35 -5.25 -9.31
CA THR A 72 1.74 -5.50 -9.69
C THR A 72 2.00 -7.00 -9.90
N TYR A 73 3.06 -7.33 -10.62
CA TYR A 73 3.47 -8.72 -10.83
C TYR A 73 5.00 -8.88 -10.89
N ILE A 74 5.45 -10.10 -10.67
CA ILE A 74 6.83 -10.52 -10.84
C ILE A 74 6.84 -11.75 -11.74
N GLU A 75 7.77 -11.78 -12.70
CA GLU A 75 8.02 -12.95 -13.53
C GLU A 75 8.99 -13.91 -12.82
N THR A 76 8.64 -15.19 -12.77
CA THR A 76 9.49 -16.21 -12.15
C THR A 76 10.58 -16.65 -13.08
N VAL A 77 11.65 -17.18 -12.49
CA VAL A 77 12.74 -17.86 -13.20
C VAL A 77 12.73 -19.33 -12.80
N ALA A 78 12.77 -20.24 -13.77
CA ALA A 78 12.82 -21.67 -13.51
C ALA A 78 13.97 -22.03 -12.55
N GLY A 79 13.70 -22.86 -11.56
CA GLY A 79 14.68 -23.26 -10.56
C GLY A 79 14.92 -22.24 -9.44
N THR A 80 14.26 -21.11 -9.44
CA THR A 80 14.42 -20.07 -8.40
C THR A 80 13.21 -20.07 -7.46
N ARG A 81 13.45 -20.16 -6.16
CA ARG A 81 12.40 -20.17 -5.14
C ARG A 81 12.07 -18.78 -4.59
N TRP A 82 13.10 -17.99 -4.28
CA TRP A 82 12.95 -16.73 -3.56
C TRP A 82 13.04 -15.53 -4.49
N TYR A 83 12.04 -14.66 -4.40
CA TYR A 83 11.91 -13.44 -5.19
C TYR A 83 11.85 -12.25 -4.27
N GLU A 84 12.50 -11.16 -4.64
CA GLU A 84 12.33 -9.88 -3.97
C GLU A 84 10.97 -9.31 -4.34
N LEU A 85 10.30 -8.68 -3.37
CA LEU A 85 9.04 -7.98 -3.62
C LEU A 85 9.22 -6.78 -4.56
N LYS A 86 10.46 -6.36 -4.74
CA LYS A 86 10.89 -5.33 -5.69
C LYS A 86 11.50 -5.99 -6.91
N THR A 87 11.16 -5.51 -8.10
CA THR A 87 11.90 -5.88 -9.32
C THR A 87 12.97 -4.84 -9.61
N ALA A 88 14.18 -5.32 -9.87
CA ALA A 88 15.32 -4.45 -10.23
C ALA A 88 15.13 -3.66 -11.54
N ALA A 89 14.08 -3.95 -12.30
CA ALA A 89 13.82 -3.38 -13.62
C ALA A 89 12.75 -2.30 -13.63
N SER A 90 12.00 -2.12 -12.57
CA SER A 90 10.92 -1.15 -12.52
C SER A 90 11.31 0.04 -11.66
N SER A 91 10.87 1.20 -12.08
CA SER A 91 10.86 2.44 -11.29
C SER A 91 9.91 2.38 -10.08
N ILE A 92 9.54 1.19 -9.64
CA ILE A 92 8.70 0.97 -8.47
C ILE A 92 9.48 1.42 -7.25
N LYS A 93 8.83 2.22 -6.45
CA LYS A 93 9.37 2.75 -5.19
C LYS A 93 9.95 1.64 -4.32
N ASP A 94 11.04 1.96 -3.70
CA ASP A 94 11.90 1.01 -3.03
C ASP A 94 11.26 0.25 -1.86
N ASP A 95 10.17 0.73 -1.28
CA ASP A 95 9.54 0.10 -0.13
C ASP A 95 8.02 0.10 -0.23
N TYR A 96 7.43 -1.11 -0.28
CA TYR A 96 6.00 -1.25 -0.08
C TYR A 96 5.65 -1.06 1.40
N GLY A 97 4.63 -0.26 1.66
CA GLY A 97 4.06 -0.11 2.99
C GLY A 97 3.26 -1.35 3.40
N TYR A 98 2.55 -1.92 2.43
CA TYR A 98 1.71 -3.09 2.66
C TYR A 98 1.65 -3.98 1.42
N VAL A 99 1.60 -5.29 1.63
CA VAL A 99 1.37 -6.31 0.60
C VAL A 99 0.25 -7.23 1.08
N ASP A 100 -0.73 -7.45 0.23
CA ASP A 100 -1.82 -8.38 0.52
C ASP A 100 -1.38 -9.82 0.25
N TRP A 101 -1.07 -10.55 1.30
CA TRP A 101 -0.56 -11.91 1.24
C TRP A 101 -1.62 -12.96 0.92
N ASP A 102 -2.89 -12.64 1.05
CA ASP A 102 -3.99 -13.58 0.80
C ASP A 102 -4.41 -13.62 -0.67
N ASN A 103 -4.00 -12.61 -1.46
CA ASN A 103 -4.40 -12.43 -2.85
C ASN A 103 -3.23 -12.55 -3.84
N PHE A 104 -2.43 -13.59 -3.70
CA PHE A 104 -1.41 -13.93 -4.70
C PHE A 104 -2.01 -14.82 -5.78
N LEU A 105 -1.85 -14.41 -7.04
CA LEU A 105 -2.33 -15.14 -8.22
C LEU A 105 -1.16 -15.53 -9.11
N LEU A 106 -1.20 -16.73 -9.62
CA LEU A 106 -0.27 -17.21 -10.64
C LEU A 106 -0.97 -17.25 -11.99
N THR A 107 -0.33 -16.68 -13.00
CA THR A 107 -0.75 -16.84 -14.40
C THR A 107 0.40 -17.40 -15.23
N THR A 108 0.07 -18.20 -16.24
CA THR A 108 1.08 -18.63 -17.22
C THR A 108 1.39 -17.44 -18.15
N VAL A 109 2.65 -17.29 -18.52
CA VAL A 109 3.06 -16.35 -19.54
C VAL A 109 2.73 -16.97 -20.90
N GLY A 110 1.77 -16.38 -21.64
CA GLY A 110 1.46 -16.83 -22.99
C GLY A 110 2.66 -16.62 -23.93
N VAL A 111 2.98 -17.60 -24.73
CA VAL A 111 3.93 -17.44 -25.82
C VAL A 111 3.31 -16.47 -26.84
N SER A 112 4.07 -15.46 -27.27
CA SER A 112 3.60 -14.44 -28.21
C SER A 112 2.97 -15.10 -29.45
N GLY A 113 1.66 -14.87 -29.63
CA GLY A 113 0.90 -15.35 -30.78
C GLY A 113 -0.10 -16.48 -30.49
N GLU A 114 -0.14 -17.06 -29.30
CA GLU A 114 -1.16 -18.03 -28.91
C GLU A 114 -2.17 -17.38 -27.95
N SER A 115 -3.46 -17.52 -28.31
CA SER A 115 -4.56 -17.34 -27.35
C SER A 115 -4.59 -18.53 -26.40
N ALA A 116 -3.52 -18.71 -25.62
CA ALA A 116 -3.46 -19.79 -24.66
C ALA A 116 -4.49 -19.53 -23.55
N PRO A 117 -5.21 -20.53 -23.09
CA PRO A 117 -6.02 -20.39 -21.90
C PRO A 117 -5.08 -20.07 -20.76
N TYR A 118 -5.19 -18.84 -20.23
CA TYR A 118 -4.45 -18.45 -19.05
C TYR A 118 -4.84 -19.37 -17.91
N THR A 119 -3.91 -20.16 -17.41
CA THR A 119 -4.16 -20.89 -16.19
C THR A 119 -4.01 -19.89 -15.04
N VAL A 120 -5.13 -19.47 -14.48
CA VAL A 120 -5.16 -18.64 -13.28
C VAL A 120 -5.25 -19.53 -12.07
N ARG A 121 -4.35 -19.38 -11.14
CA ARG A 121 -4.31 -20.15 -9.90
C ARG A 121 -4.07 -19.26 -8.71
N ASN A 122 -4.94 -19.35 -7.70
CA ASN A 122 -4.69 -18.73 -6.40
C ASN A 122 -3.55 -19.45 -5.69
N LEU A 123 -2.59 -18.70 -5.20
CA LEU A 123 -1.52 -19.20 -4.37
C LEU A 123 -1.93 -19.13 -2.90
N ARG A 124 -1.82 -20.24 -2.21
CA ARG A 124 -2.15 -20.28 -0.79
C ARG A 124 -0.99 -19.71 0.03
N TYR A 125 -1.30 -18.69 0.84
CA TYR A 125 -0.33 -18.20 1.82
C TYR A 125 0.04 -19.28 2.83
N THR A 126 1.32 -19.38 3.15
CA THR A 126 1.86 -20.30 4.15
C THR A 126 2.94 -19.56 4.94
N SER A 127 2.83 -19.56 6.26
CA SER A 127 3.90 -18.97 7.09
C SER A 127 5.18 -19.76 6.97
N ILE A 128 6.32 -19.10 7.17
CA ILE A 128 7.62 -19.77 7.06
C ILE A 128 7.79 -20.87 8.12
N GLU A 129 7.20 -20.69 9.30
CA GLU A 129 7.21 -21.72 10.34
C GLU A 129 6.42 -22.95 9.90
N THR A 130 5.18 -22.76 9.45
CA THR A 130 4.34 -23.86 8.93
C THR A 130 5.00 -24.55 7.76
N TRP A 131 5.66 -23.81 6.88
CA TRP A 131 6.40 -24.37 5.77
C TRP A 131 7.60 -25.22 6.26
N LYS A 132 8.41 -24.70 7.20
CA LYS A 132 9.52 -25.43 7.80
C LYS A 132 9.06 -26.70 8.51
N ASP A 133 7.96 -26.64 9.25
CA ASP A 133 7.43 -27.82 9.97
C ASP A 133 6.91 -28.88 8.99
N TYR A 134 6.25 -28.46 7.92
CA TYR A 134 5.82 -29.36 6.86
C TYR A 134 6.99 -30.11 6.21
N PHE A 135 8.15 -29.45 6.04
CA PHE A 135 9.34 -30.05 5.46
C PHE A 135 10.21 -30.80 6.50
N ARG A 136 10.21 -30.37 7.77
CA ARG A 136 10.91 -31.08 8.86
C ARG A 136 10.32 -32.45 9.18
N GLY A 137 9.00 -32.62 9.02
CA GLY A 137 8.32 -33.88 9.30
C GLY A 137 8.51 -34.99 8.24
N GLY A 138 9.16 -34.70 7.13
CA GLY A 138 9.41 -35.65 6.05
C GLY A 138 10.90 -35.81 5.79
N GLN A 139 11.44 -36.99 6.04
CA GLN A 139 12.81 -37.34 5.63
C GLN A 139 12.98 -37.06 4.13
N ASN A 140 13.96 -36.21 3.77
CA ASN A 140 14.42 -35.93 2.41
C ASN A 140 13.47 -35.16 1.48
N LYS A 141 12.56 -34.35 2.00
CA LYS A 141 11.71 -33.52 1.12
C LYS A 141 12.39 -32.28 0.57
N ASP A 142 13.45 -31.80 1.20
CA ASP A 142 14.22 -30.64 0.68
C ASP A 142 14.87 -30.98 -0.68
N ASP A 143 15.39 -32.19 -0.83
CA ASP A 143 16.00 -32.63 -2.09
C ASP A 143 14.95 -32.92 -3.17
N ALA A 144 13.82 -33.49 -2.79
CA ALA A 144 12.74 -33.78 -3.73
C ALA A 144 12.02 -32.50 -4.24
N ASP A 145 11.89 -31.50 -3.38
CA ASP A 145 11.27 -30.19 -3.75
C ASP A 145 12.26 -29.33 -4.56
N GLN A 146 13.57 -29.55 -4.39
CA GLN A 146 14.59 -28.91 -5.22
C GLN A 146 14.85 -29.66 -6.53
N ALA A 147 14.66 -30.96 -6.55
CA ALA A 147 14.90 -31.78 -7.73
C ALA A 147 13.72 -31.78 -8.73
N THR A 148 12.52 -31.59 -8.28
CA THR A 148 11.31 -31.55 -9.11
C THR A 148 10.66 -30.16 -9.02
N GLY A 149 11.07 -29.27 -9.92
CA GLY A 149 10.32 -28.06 -10.20
C GLY A 149 8.89 -28.38 -10.61
N GLY A 150 7.97 -27.45 -10.37
CA GLY A 150 6.57 -27.62 -10.73
C GLY A 150 5.81 -26.31 -10.67
N THR A 151 4.56 -26.35 -11.05
CA THR A 151 3.70 -25.17 -10.96
C THR A 151 3.48 -24.78 -9.49
N PRO A 152 3.88 -23.58 -9.06
CA PRO A 152 3.69 -23.12 -7.70
C PRO A 152 2.22 -23.16 -7.25
N SER A 153 2.02 -23.53 -6.00
CA SER A 153 0.68 -23.58 -5.37
C SER A 153 0.60 -22.81 -4.07
N ARG A 154 1.78 -22.42 -3.54
CA ARG A 154 1.87 -21.71 -2.27
C ARG A 154 2.85 -20.56 -2.37
N VAL A 155 2.57 -19.51 -1.64
CA VAL A 155 3.46 -18.38 -1.40
C VAL A 155 3.91 -18.38 0.06
N ILE A 156 5.17 -18.13 0.30
CA ILE A 156 5.81 -18.16 1.61
C ILE A 156 6.41 -16.78 1.86
N LYS A 157 6.05 -16.15 2.96
CA LYS A 157 6.59 -14.85 3.35
C LYS A 157 7.94 -15.02 4.03
N SER A 158 8.95 -14.26 3.63
CA SER A 158 10.23 -14.25 4.33
C SER A 158 10.12 -13.54 5.70
N PRO A 159 10.96 -13.88 6.68
CA PRO A 159 10.93 -13.25 8.00
C PRO A 159 11.21 -11.75 7.99
N ASP A 160 11.97 -11.28 7.00
CA ASP A 160 12.33 -9.87 6.81
C ASP A 160 11.28 -9.05 6.03
N ASN A 161 10.18 -9.68 5.60
CA ASN A 161 9.12 -9.10 4.78
C ASN A 161 9.57 -8.54 3.41
N ARG A 162 10.80 -8.82 2.98
CA ARG A 162 11.37 -8.28 1.74
C ARG A 162 11.24 -9.22 0.56
N LYS A 163 11.08 -10.52 0.83
CA LYS A 163 11.03 -11.59 -0.17
C LYS A 163 9.82 -12.46 0.02
N PHE A 164 9.42 -13.09 -1.06
CA PHE A 164 8.49 -14.21 -1.00
C PHE A 164 9.11 -15.43 -1.66
N GLY A 165 8.76 -16.60 -1.14
CA GLY A 165 9.15 -17.89 -1.69
C GLY A 165 7.96 -18.57 -2.36
N LEU A 166 8.24 -19.40 -3.35
CA LEU A 166 7.25 -20.21 -4.04
C LEU A 166 7.49 -21.71 -3.76
N SER A 167 6.40 -22.45 -3.57
CA SER A 167 6.45 -23.90 -3.38
C SER A 167 5.33 -24.58 -4.18
N PRO A 168 5.65 -25.61 -4.99
CA PRO A 168 7.01 -26.04 -5.41
C PRO A 168 7.80 -24.94 -6.14
N ILE A 169 9.08 -25.22 -6.39
CA ILE A 169 9.94 -24.30 -7.14
C ILE A 169 9.42 -24.20 -8.57
N PRO A 170 9.33 -23.00 -9.16
CA PRO A 170 8.87 -22.83 -10.54
C PRO A 170 9.69 -23.65 -11.53
N ASP A 171 9.02 -24.41 -12.38
CA ASP A 171 9.62 -25.19 -13.47
C ASP A 171 9.76 -24.39 -14.77
N GLN A 172 9.04 -23.28 -14.87
CA GLN A 172 9.07 -22.37 -16.02
C GLN A 172 8.77 -20.94 -15.58
N VAL A 173 8.66 -20.02 -16.54
CA VAL A 173 8.28 -18.63 -16.27
C VAL A 173 6.79 -18.54 -16.05
N TYR A 174 6.41 -17.99 -14.91
CA TYR A 174 5.05 -17.61 -14.54
C TYR A 174 5.01 -16.15 -14.16
N ARG A 175 3.84 -15.52 -14.24
CA ARG A 175 3.60 -14.21 -13.62
C ARG A 175 2.91 -14.41 -12.28
N ILE A 176 3.50 -13.87 -11.24
CA ILE A 176 2.94 -13.88 -9.89
C ILE A 176 2.40 -12.49 -9.62
N TRP A 177 1.09 -12.37 -9.61
CA TRP A 177 0.36 -11.13 -9.37
C TRP A 177 0.04 -10.99 -7.90
N PHE A 178 0.08 -9.76 -7.39
CA PHE A 178 -0.31 -9.44 -6.02
C PHE A 178 -0.74 -7.97 -5.90
N TYR A 179 -1.33 -7.61 -4.78
CA TYR A 179 -1.65 -6.24 -4.45
C TYR A 179 -0.59 -5.68 -3.51
N ALA A 180 0.04 -4.59 -3.91
CA ALA A 180 1.00 -3.86 -3.12
C ALA A 180 0.60 -2.39 -3.01
N TYR A 181 0.95 -1.77 -1.89
CA TYR A 181 0.64 -0.40 -1.58
C TYR A 181 1.92 0.32 -1.15
N ASP A 182 2.14 1.49 -1.69
CA ASP A 182 3.32 2.29 -1.42
C ASP A 182 3.34 2.84 0.00
N LEU A 183 4.53 3.07 0.52
CA LEU A 183 4.69 3.91 1.70
C LEU A 183 4.41 5.38 1.35
N PRO A 184 3.65 6.10 2.17
CA PRO A 184 3.46 7.52 1.96
C PRO A 184 4.79 8.26 2.16
N THR A 185 5.09 9.15 1.22
CA THR A 185 6.27 10.02 1.30
C THR A 185 5.88 11.37 1.89
N GLU A 186 6.77 11.93 2.71
CA GLU A 186 6.59 13.27 3.26
C GLU A 186 6.51 14.33 2.17
N LEU A 187 5.70 15.36 2.41
CA LEU A 187 5.68 16.56 1.57
C LEU A 187 6.91 17.41 1.93
N SER A 188 7.70 17.78 0.94
CA SER A 188 8.97 18.52 1.14
C SER A 188 9.01 19.83 0.35
N ALA A 189 8.67 19.80 -0.92
CA ALA A 189 8.69 20.96 -1.79
C ALA A 189 7.33 21.67 -1.84
N HIS A 190 7.33 22.97 -2.10
CA HIS A 190 6.12 23.78 -2.18
C HIS A 190 5.08 23.25 -3.20
N GLY A 191 5.56 22.60 -4.27
CA GLY A 191 4.73 22.04 -5.34
C GLY A 191 4.29 20.60 -5.11
N ASP A 192 4.72 19.95 -4.03
CA ASP A 192 4.33 18.58 -3.74
C ASP A 192 2.81 18.50 -3.58
N ALA A 193 2.21 17.58 -4.30
CA ALA A 193 0.78 17.35 -4.27
C ALA A 193 0.44 16.22 -3.32
N ILE A 194 -0.73 16.31 -2.69
CA ILE A 194 -1.29 15.21 -1.92
C ILE A 194 -1.64 14.04 -2.83
N VAL A 195 -1.52 12.81 -2.32
CA VAL A 195 -1.77 11.58 -3.09
C VAL A 195 -3.26 11.20 -3.16
N PHE A 196 -4.09 11.73 -2.28
CA PHE A 196 -5.52 11.44 -2.24
C PHE A 196 -6.35 12.51 -2.96
N PRO A 197 -7.61 12.24 -3.33
CA PRO A 197 -8.46 13.18 -4.06
C PRO A 197 -8.74 14.47 -3.29
N ASP A 198 -8.74 15.61 -3.98
CA ASP A 198 -8.97 16.96 -3.42
C ASP A 198 -10.27 17.07 -2.59
N LEU A 199 -11.26 16.21 -2.86
CA LEU A 199 -12.50 16.12 -2.08
C LEU A 199 -12.27 15.93 -0.57
N TYR A 200 -11.16 15.29 -0.20
CA TYR A 200 -10.84 14.97 1.20
C TYR A 200 -9.85 15.94 1.85
N VAL A 201 -9.47 17.02 1.16
CA VAL A 201 -8.67 18.11 1.74
C VAL A 201 -9.25 18.63 3.06
N PRO A 202 -10.58 18.85 3.19
CA PRO A 202 -11.16 19.30 4.46
C PRO A 202 -10.89 18.34 5.64
N VAL A 203 -10.75 17.04 5.37
CA VAL A 203 -10.43 16.04 6.41
C VAL A 203 -9.00 16.26 6.93
N LEU A 204 -8.05 16.48 6.02
CA LEU A 204 -6.67 16.79 6.37
C LEU A 204 -6.59 18.13 7.14
N ILE A 205 -7.28 19.16 6.68
CA ILE A 205 -7.30 20.46 7.34
C ILE A 205 -7.87 20.36 8.77
N ASN A 206 -8.91 19.56 9.00
CA ASN A 206 -9.43 19.32 10.34
C ASN A 206 -8.40 18.60 11.24
N ARG A 207 -7.60 17.67 10.70
CA ARG A 207 -6.49 17.09 11.45
C ARG A 207 -5.42 18.12 11.79
N ALA A 208 -5.10 18.99 10.84
CA ALA A 208 -4.13 20.07 11.05
C ALA A 208 -4.64 21.11 12.07
N ARG A 209 -5.92 21.47 12.02
CA ARG A 209 -6.57 22.33 13.05
C ARG A 209 -6.47 21.73 14.45
N TYR A 210 -6.63 20.42 14.57
CA TYR A 210 -6.45 19.76 15.86
C TYR A 210 -5.06 20.04 16.44
N TYR A 211 -3.99 19.86 15.67
CA TYR A 211 -2.65 20.15 16.13
C TYR A 211 -2.40 21.62 16.39
N LEU A 212 -2.97 22.49 15.54
CA LEU A 212 -2.87 23.93 15.71
C LEU A 212 -3.53 24.42 17.00
N HIS A 213 -4.71 23.88 17.33
CA HIS A 213 -5.40 24.20 18.58
C HIS A 213 -4.71 23.65 19.80
N GLN A 214 -4.07 22.47 19.69
CA GLN A 214 -3.21 21.95 20.76
C GLN A 214 -2.01 22.89 21.00
N PHE A 215 -1.38 23.36 19.93
CA PHE A 215 -0.28 24.33 20.05
C PHE A 215 -0.70 25.65 20.71
N LYS A 216 -1.93 26.08 20.50
CA LYS A 216 -2.53 27.28 21.11
C LYS A 216 -3.14 27.03 22.49
N ASP A 217 -2.99 25.87 23.05
CA ASP A 217 -3.58 25.45 24.34
C ASP A 217 -5.13 25.61 24.38
N ASN A 218 -5.78 25.42 23.26
CA ASN A 218 -7.23 25.50 23.13
C ASN A 218 -7.85 24.09 23.03
N ALA A 219 -8.00 23.43 24.17
CA ALA A 219 -8.47 22.05 24.25
C ALA A 219 -9.88 21.84 23.70
N GLN A 220 -10.78 22.84 23.85
CA GLN A 220 -12.15 22.72 23.36
C GLN A 220 -12.21 22.70 21.83
N ASN A 221 -11.55 23.62 21.16
CA ASN A 221 -11.53 23.67 19.70
C ASN A 221 -10.73 22.50 19.13
N ALA A 222 -9.68 22.02 19.83
CA ALA A 222 -8.98 20.80 19.45
C ALA A 222 -9.93 19.59 19.47
N ALA A 223 -10.78 19.44 20.48
CA ALA A 223 -11.73 18.34 20.56
C ALA A 223 -12.74 18.37 19.40
N PHE A 224 -13.28 19.54 19.04
CA PHE A 224 -14.19 19.68 17.89
C PHE A 224 -13.49 19.33 16.58
N ALA A 225 -12.28 19.84 16.33
CA ALA A 225 -11.52 19.55 15.12
C ALA A 225 -11.21 18.05 14.99
N MET A 226 -10.93 17.37 16.10
CA MET A 226 -10.69 15.91 16.13
C MET A 226 -11.98 15.13 15.84
N GLU A 227 -13.13 15.58 16.32
CA GLU A 227 -14.41 14.93 16.02
C GLU A 227 -14.75 15.07 14.53
N ASP A 228 -14.58 16.25 13.96
CA ASP A 228 -14.80 16.48 12.52
C ASP A 228 -13.84 15.69 11.66
N TYR A 229 -12.56 15.58 12.06
CA TYR A 229 -11.59 14.70 11.42
C TYR A 229 -12.06 13.25 11.39
N LYS A 230 -12.44 12.70 12.55
CA LYS A 230 -12.90 11.30 12.66
C LYS A 230 -14.15 11.04 11.82
N ARG A 231 -15.07 12.00 11.77
CA ARG A 231 -16.28 11.91 10.93
C ARG A 231 -15.92 11.92 9.45
N GLY A 232 -15.06 12.85 9.03
CA GLY A 232 -14.58 12.93 7.66
C GLY A 232 -13.80 11.70 7.21
N LEU A 233 -12.89 11.18 8.06
CA LEU A 233 -12.13 9.99 7.81
C LEU A 233 -13.02 8.74 7.63
N ARG A 234 -14.07 8.61 8.46
CA ARG A 234 -15.06 7.53 8.31
C ARG A 234 -15.76 7.61 6.95
N THR A 235 -16.17 8.80 6.54
CA THR A 235 -16.80 9.01 5.23
C THR A 235 -15.82 8.68 4.10
N MET A 236 -14.57 9.09 4.21
CA MET A 236 -13.52 8.79 3.25
C MET A 236 -13.31 7.27 3.12
N LYS A 237 -13.23 6.55 4.24
CA LYS A 237 -13.12 5.08 4.24
C LYS A 237 -14.32 4.42 3.54
N LEU A 238 -15.53 4.87 3.82
CA LEU A 238 -16.75 4.33 3.18
C LEU A 238 -16.83 4.59 1.67
N HIS A 239 -16.21 5.67 1.18
CA HIS A 239 -16.25 6.00 -0.24
C HIS A 239 -15.11 5.37 -1.04
N LEU A 240 -13.93 5.24 -0.44
CA LEU A 240 -12.73 4.78 -1.14
C LEU A 240 -12.47 3.29 -0.96
N MET A 241 -12.86 2.75 0.18
CA MET A 241 -12.68 1.33 0.43
C MET A 241 -14.00 0.61 0.12
N ASP A 242 -13.92 -0.38 -0.73
CA ASP A 242 -15.06 -1.28 -0.88
C ASP A 242 -15.39 -1.88 0.50
N PRO A 243 -16.66 -1.77 0.94
CA PRO A 243 -17.07 -2.51 2.09
C PRO A 243 -16.84 -3.97 1.72
N THR A 244 -15.76 -4.54 2.22
CA THR A 244 -15.58 -6.00 2.15
C THR A 244 -16.90 -6.57 2.65
N PRO A 245 -17.70 -7.22 1.80
CA PRO A 245 -18.88 -7.86 2.31
C PRO A 245 -18.35 -8.78 3.40
N ASN A 246 -18.78 -8.55 4.64
CA ASN A 246 -18.63 -9.52 5.69
C ASN A 246 -19.44 -10.75 5.24
N TYR A 247 -18.94 -11.46 4.25
CA TYR A 247 -19.30 -12.83 4.08
C TYR A 247 -18.74 -13.47 5.35
N PHE A 248 -19.61 -13.62 6.34
CA PHE A 248 -19.45 -14.70 7.25
C PHE A 248 -19.24 -15.91 6.34
N LYS A 249 -18.00 -16.34 6.19
CA LYS A 249 -17.71 -17.66 5.67
C LYS A 249 -18.40 -18.59 6.67
N ASP A 250 -19.66 -18.86 6.39
CA ASP A 250 -20.36 -19.92 7.09
C ASP A 250 -19.72 -21.22 6.58
N ASP A 251 -18.64 -21.61 7.27
CA ASP A 251 -17.96 -22.89 7.02
C ASP A 251 -18.89 -24.11 7.19
N ARG A 252 -20.17 -23.87 7.49
CA ARG A 252 -21.20 -24.90 7.62
C ARG A 252 -21.86 -25.28 6.30
N ILE A 253 -21.68 -24.50 5.24
CA ILE A 253 -22.15 -24.89 3.91
C ILE A 253 -21.03 -25.67 3.21
N ARG A 254 -20.67 -26.82 3.76
CA ARG A 254 -20.06 -27.88 2.98
C ARG A 254 -21.19 -28.59 2.26
N PHE A 255 -21.32 -28.34 0.98
CA PHE A 255 -22.16 -29.18 0.14
C PHE A 255 -21.63 -30.61 0.20
N SER A 256 -22.47 -31.49 0.71
CA SER A 256 -22.34 -32.95 0.62
C SER A 256 -22.49 -33.42 -0.81
#